data_58b80edba33ab16835e0d309164b5c31
#
_entry.id   58b80edba33ab16835e0d309164b5c31
#
_cell.length_a   1.000
_cell.length_b   1.000
_cell.length_c   1.000
_cell.angle_alpha   90.00
_cell.angle_beta   90.00
_cell.angle_gamma   90.00
#
_symmetry.space_group_name_H-M   'P 1'
#
loop_
_entity.id
_entity.type
_entity.pdbx_description
1 polymer ?
#
loop_
_entity_poly.entity_id
_entity_poly.type
_entity_poly.pdbx_seq_one_letter_code
_entity_poly.pdbx_strand_id
1 'polypeptide(L)'
;MCSSDLAVLAGVQEQRRARRWGIFFKSLTFIYLFVVLLAFSPFGSLEKSASRSGSHTALIEVKGMIADDEPASADNIVTALRAAFKDEGTKGIVLRINSPGGSPVQSGYIYDEIRRLRGEHPNVKVYAVISDLGASGAYYIASAADQIYADKASLVGSIGVTAASFGFVGTMEKLGVERRVYTSGEHKSFLDPFQPQKPEETQFWQQVLDTTHKQFIDSVKKGRGDRLKVEGHPELFSGLVWSGEQALQL
;
A
#
# COMPACT_ATOMS: atom_id res chain seq x y z
N MET A 1 10.11 48.33 -68.71
CA MET A 1 10.38 47.59 -67.39
C MET A 1 11.63 46.77 -67.62
N CYS A 2 12.67 47.05 -66.82
CA CYS A 2 13.99 46.43 -67.03
C CYS A 2 13.99 45.00 -66.56
N SER A 3 14.68 44.08 -67.17
CA SER A 3 14.77 42.66 -66.81
C SER A 3 15.22 42.45 -65.38
N SER A 4 15.90 43.38 -64.77
CA SER A 4 16.32 43.42 -63.36
C SER A 4 15.15 43.55 -62.39
N ASP A 5 14.08 44.26 -62.72
CA ASP A 5 12.95 44.50 -61.82
C ASP A 5 12.10 43.27 -61.69
N LEU A 6 12.00 42.45 -62.75
CA LEU A 6 11.29 41.16 -62.73
C LEU A 6 11.99 40.09 -61.84
N ALA A 7 13.32 40.07 -61.90
CA ALA A 7 14.14 39.18 -61.09
C ALA A 7 14.04 39.52 -59.59
N VAL A 8 14.05 40.82 -59.26
CA VAL A 8 13.87 41.26 -57.86
C VAL A 8 12.44 40.94 -57.30
N LEU A 9 11.41 41.14 -58.12
CA LEU A 9 10.02 40.79 -57.73
C LEU A 9 9.84 39.30 -57.56
N ALA A 10 10.45 38.45 -58.42
CA ALA A 10 10.41 37.00 -58.26
C ALA A 10 11.12 36.55 -56.96
N GLY A 11 12.29 37.13 -56.66
CA GLY A 11 13.01 36.84 -55.41
C GLY A 11 12.24 37.22 -54.16
N VAL A 12 11.55 38.37 -54.17
CA VAL A 12 10.70 38.79 -53.03
C VAL A 12 9.49 37.89 -52.88
N GLN A 13 8.88 37.40 -53.96
CA GLN A 13 7.79 36.46 -53.90
C GLN A 13 8.21 35.09 -53.34
N GLU A 14 9.37 34.62 -53.75
CA GLU A 14 9.93 33.37 -53.27
C GLU A 14 10.30 33.44 -51.79
N GLN A 15 10.91 34.52 -51.32
CA GLN A 15 11.17 34.76 -49.90
C GLN A 15 9.88 34.81 -49.06
N ARG A 16 8.82 35.46 -49.57
CA ARG A 16 7.52 35.50 -48.89
C ARG A 16 6.90 34.10 -48.83
N ARG A 17 7.03 33.30 -49.87
CA ARG A 17 6.54 31.93 -49.92
C ARG A 17 7.32 31.02 -48.95
N ALA A 18 8.63 31.09 -48.93
CA ALA A 18 9.49 30.37 -48.01
C ALA A 18 9.20 30.75 -46.55
N ARG A 19 8.99 32.03 -46.26
CA ARG A 19 8.62 32.50 -44.90
C ARG A 19 7.27 31.98 -44.45
N ARG A 20 6.25 31.96 -45.32
CA ARG A 20 4.92 31.40 -45.03
C ARG A 20 5.01 29.90 -44.75
N TRP A 21 5.75 29.14 -45.53
CA TRP A 21 5.98 27.72 -45.29
C TRP A 21 6.76 27.47 -44.01
N GLY A 22 7.77 28.29 -43.72
CA GLY A 22 8.50 28.21 -42.47
C GLY A 22 7.63 28.46 -41.24
N ILE A 23 6.71 29.44 -41.28
CA ILE A 23 5.74 29.68 -40.20
C ILE A 23 4.78 28.50 -40.09
N PHE A 24 4.26 27.99 -41.21
CA PHE A 24 3.33 26.86 -41.21
C PHE A 24 3.92 25.62 -40.56
N PHE A 25 5.14 25.22 -40.97
CA PHE A 25 5.77 24.05 -40.37
C PHE A 25 6.15 24.24 -38.91
N LYS A 26 6.60 25.43 -38.53
CA LYS A 26 6.83 25.73 -37.09
C LYS A 26 5.54 25.62 -36.27
N SER A 27 4.45 26.19 -36.77
CA SER A 27 3.15 26.08 -36.10
C SER A 27 2.67 24.64 -36.00
N LEU A 28 2.84 23.84 -37.06
CA LEU A 28 2.48 22.44 -37.07
C LEU A 28 3.31 21.61 -36.05
N THR A 29 4.62 21.93 -35.97
CA THR A 29 5.51 21.29 -34.96
C THR A 29 5.08 21.64 -33.53
N PHE A 30 4.74 22.90 -33.26
CA PHE A 30 4.26 23.34 -31.96
C PHE A 30 2.93 22.66 -31.60
N ILE A 31 2.00 22.58 -32.55
CA ILE A 31 0.73 21.86 -32.34
C ILE A 31 0.98 20.38 -32.05
N TYR A 32 1.85 19.74 -32.82
CA TYR A 32 2.22 18.35 -32.61
C TYR A 32 2.83 18.11 -31.22
N LEU A 33 3.82 18.94 -30.83
CA LEU A 33 4.44 18.87 -29.50
C LEU A 33 3.43 19.12 -28.38
N PHE A 34 2.50 20.06 -28.58
CA PHE A 34 1.44 20.34 -27.62
C PHE A 34 0.46 19.18 -27.47
N VAL A 35 0.08 18.53 -28.57
CA VAL A 35 -0.78 17.32 -28.54
C VAL A 35 -0.04 16.16 -27.87
N VAL A 36 1.26 15.97 -28.16
CA VAL A 36 2.07 14.95 -27.48
C VAL A 36 2.19 15.26 -25.99
N LEU A 37 2.43 16.51 -25.62
CA LEU A 37 2.49 16.93 -24.23
C LEU A 37 1.15 16.71 -23.50
N LEU A 38 0.03 16.95 -24.15
CA LEU A 38 -1.28 16.65 -23.60
C LEU A 38 -1.54 15.13 -23.49
N ALA A 39 -1.10 14.35 -24.48
CA ALA A 39 -1.27 12.89 -24.48
C ALA A 39 -0.40 12.19 -23.41
N PHE A 40 0.77 12.72 -23.12
CA PHE A 40 1.68 12.19 -22.11
C PHE A 40 1.68 12.98 -20.79
N SER A 41 0.87 14.03 -20.68
CA SER A 41 0.75 14.75 -19.42
C SER A 41 -0.09 13.92 -18.43
N PRO A 42 0.32 13.85 -17.14
CA PRO A 42 -0.48 13.19 -16.10
C PRO A 42 -1.84 13.89 -15.85
N PHE A 43 -2.13 14.97 -16.56
CA PHE A 43 -3.42 15.67 -16.56
C PHE A 43 -4.56 14.83 -17.16
N GLY A 44 -4.27 13.76 -17.93
CA GLY A 44 -5.26 12.83 -18.47
C GLY A 44 -5.80 11.84 -17.46
N SER A 45 -5.20 11.72 -16.30
CA SER A 45 -5.68 10.92 -15.17
C SER A 45 -6.44 11.74 -14.10
N LEU A 46 -7.00 12.89 -14.48
CA LEU A 46 -8.21 13.36 -13.82
C LEU A 46 -9.30 12.31 -14.15
N GLU A 47 -9.20 11.13 -13.48
CA GLU A 47 -10.41 10.36 -13.23
C GLU A 47 -11.41 11.38 -12.73
N LYS A 48 -12.38 11.68 -13.58
CA LYS A 48 -13.59 12.34 -13.17
C LYS A 48 -14.06 11.52 -11.98
N SER A 49 -13.80 12.01 -10.78
CA SER A 49 -14.64 11.74 -9.64
C SER A 49 -16.01 12.19 -10.12
N ALA A 50 -16.68 11.32 -10.87
CA ALA A 50 -18.05 11.48 -11.23
C ALA A 50 -18.73 11.51 -9.86
N SER A 51 -19.09 12.70 -9.41
CA SER A 51 -20.02 12.87 -8.32
C SER A 51 -21.23 12.01 -8.69
N ARG A 52 -21.21 10.76 -8.22
CA ARG A 52 -22.34 9.85 -8.42
C ARG A 52 -23.43 10.40 -7.55
N SER A 53 -24.34 11.14 -8.16
CA SER A 53 -25.55 11.57 -7.48
C SER A 53 -26.37 10.30 -7.20
N GLY A 54 -26.41 9.89 -5.93
CA GLY A 54 -27.18 8.73 -5.49
C GLY A 54 -26.44 7.90 -4.43
N SER A 55 -27.21 7.06 -3.76
CA SER A 55 -26.64 6.15 -2.75
C SER A 55 -25.78 5.07 -3.41
N HIS A 56 -24.60 4.83 -2.86
CA HIS A 56 -23.62 3.84 -3.37
C HIS A 56 -22.83 3.16 -2.25
N THR A 57 -22.13 2.11 -2.60
CA THR A 57 -21.13 1.45 -1.76
C THR A 57 -19.75 1.79 -2.30
N ALA A 58 -18.86 2.25 -1.43
CA ALA A 58 -17.46 2.48 -1.77
C ALA A 58 -16.69 1.16 -1.71
N LEU A 59 -15.87 0.89 -2.71
CA LEU A 59 -14.95 -0.24 -2.76
C LEU A 59 -13.52 0.25 -2.61
N ILE A 60 -12.81 -0.25 -1.61
CA ILE A 60 -11.41 0.04 -1.35
C ILE A 60 -10.61 -1.27 -1.44
N GLU A 61 -9.57 -1.29 -2.24
CA GLU A 61 -8.73 -2.47 -2.42
C GLU A 61 -7.52 -2.44 -1.49
N VAL A 62 -7.31 -3.54 -0.74
CA VAL A 62 -6.10 -3.82 0.04
C VAL A 62 -5.43 -5.02 -0.62
N LYS A 63 -4.53 -4.76 -1.57
CA LYS A 63 -3.93 -5.79 -2.43
C LYS A 63 -2.42 -5.78 -2.37
N GLY A 64 -1.81 -6.96 -2.22
CA GLY A 64 -0.35 -7.12 -2.16
C GLY A 64 0.22 -6.86 -0.77
N MET A 65 1.52 -6.59 -0.70
CA MET A 65 2.23 -6.31 0.55
C MET A 65 1.75 -4.99 1.17
N ILE A 66 1.60 -4.95 2.48
CA ILE A 66 1.28 -3.74 3.23
C ILE A 66 2.60 -3.10 3.68
N ALA A 67 3.04 -2.08 2.96
CA ALA A 67 4.28 -1.36 3.23
C ALA A 67 4.13 0.12 2.79
N ASP A 68 5.09 0.96 3.19
CA ASP A 68 5.00 2.42 3.01
C ASP A 68 4.99 2.85 1.55
N ASP A 69 5.76 2.17 0.71
CA ASP A 69 5.94 2.45 -0.72
C ASP A 69 5.06 1.58 -1.64
N GLU A 70 4.14 0.80 -1.07
CA GLU A 70 3.27 -0.12 -1.80
C GLU A 70 1.85 0.47 -2.03
N PRO A 71 1.09 -0.04 -3.02
CA PRO A 71 -0.30 0.37 -3.22
C PRO A 71 -1.19 0.22 -1.98
N ALA A 72 -0.92 -0.80 -1.14
CA ALA A 72 -1.61 -1.04 0.12
C ALA A 72 -0.97 -0.31 1.32
N SER A 73 -0.30 0.83 1.10
CA SER A 73 0.21 1.68 2.17
C SER A 73 -0.90 2.32 2.99
N ALA A 74 -0.58 2.70 4.23
CA ALA A 74 -1.54 3.40 5.08
C ALA A 74 -1.99 4.72 4.46
N ASP A 75 -1.10 5.47 3.84
CA ASP A 75 -1.43 6.75 3.21
C ASP A 75 -2.49 6.60 2.11
N ASN A 76 -2.34 5.59 1.26
CA ASN A 76 -3.29 5.33 0.19
C ASN A 76 -4.65 4.86 0.74
N ILE A 77 -4.63 3.86 1.62
CA ILE A 77 -5.87 3.26 2.16
C ILE A 77 -6.61 4.24 3.06
N VAL A 78 -5.91 4.95 3.94
CA VAL A 78 -6.50 5.98 4.83
C VAL A 78 -7.10 7.13 4.02
N THR A 79 -6.41 7.59 2.97
CA THR A 79 -6.93 8.62 2.07
C THR A 79 -8.23 8.16 1.40
N ALA A 80 -8.26 6.92 0.90
CA ALA A 80 -9.46 6.34 0.29
C ALA A 80 -10.61 6.19 1.31
N LEU A 81 -10.30 5.74 2.54
CA LEU A 81 -11.28 5.63 3.63
C LEU A 81 -11.88 6.99 3.96
N ARG A 82 -11.05 8.01 4.16
CA ARG A 82 -11.51 9.38 4.46
C ARG A 82 -12.40 9.95 3.35
N ALA A 83 -12.01 9.72 2.10
CA ALA A 83 -12.80 10.14 0.95
C ALA A 83 -14.18 9.44 0.92
N ALA A 84 -14.20 8.11 1.16
CA ALA A 84 -15.43 7.33 1.19
C ALA A 84 -16.38 7.76 2.31
N PHE A 85 -15.86 7.99 3.52
CA PHE A 85 -16.69 8.43 4.66
C PHE A 85 -17.16 9.89 4.54
N LYS A 86 -16.42 10.74 3.83
CA LYS A 86 -16.80 12.15 3.57
C LYS A 86 -17.92 12.26 2.53
N ASP A 87 -18.08 11.28 1.65
CA ASP A 87 -19.11 11.31 0.61
C ASP A 87 -20.48 10.93 1.20
N GLU A 88 -21.42 11.86 1.21
CA GLU A 88 -22.78 11.67 1.76
C GLU A 88 -23.59 10.59 1.02
N GLY A 89 -23.23 10.28 -0.22
CA GLY A 89 -23.81 9.21 -1.01
C GLY A 89 -23.38 7.82 -0.56
N THR A 90 -22.25 7.69 0.17
CA THR A 90 -21.73 6.40 0.64
C THR A 90 -22.62 5.83 1.74
N LYS A 91 -23.21 4.65 1.52
CA LYS A 91 -24.06 3.91 2.48
C LYS A 91 -23.36 2.74 3.13
N GLY A 92 -22.23 2.32 2.59
CA GLY A 92 -21.38 1.27 3.12
C GLY A 92 -20.04 1.23 2.43
N ILE A 93 -19.07 0.62 3.06
CA ILE A 93 -17.70 0.49 2.53
C ILE A 93 -17.34 -0.98 2.51
N VAL A 94 -16.78 -1.45 1.40
CA VAL A 94 -16.22 -2.79 1.24
C VAL A 94 -14.70 -2.65 1.12
N LEU A 95 -13.98 -3.25 2.03
CA LEU A 95 -12.54 -3.48 1.93
C LEU A 95 -12.32 -4.82 1.24
N ARG A 96 -11.94 -4.82 -0.03
CA ARG A 96 -11.58 -6.04 -0.75
C ARG A 96 -10.12 -6.35 -0.47
N ILE A 97 -9.88 -7.44 0.25
CA ILE A 97 -8.57 -7.80 0.78
C ILE A 97 -8.02 -9.02 0.03
N ASN A 98 -6.83 -8.87 -0.53
CA ASN A 98 -6.01 -9.97 -1.05
C ASN A 98 -4.53 -9.67 -0.76
N SER A 99 -4.10 -9.97 0.48
CA SER A 99 -2.82 -9.53 1.01
C SER A 99 -2.24 -10.54 2.01
N PRO A 100 -0.94 -10.83 1.94
CA PRO A 100 -0.23 -11.63 2.95
C PRO A 100 0.02 -10.85 4.26
N GLY A 101 -0.32 -9.56 4.32
CA GLY A 101 0.06 -8.65 5.39
C GLY A 101 1.30 -7.85 5.06
N GLY A 102 2.07 -7.51 6.07
CA GLY A 102 3.27 -6.68 5.93
C GLY A 102 3.59 -5.90 7.21
N SER A 103 3.90 -4.61 7.08
CA SER A 103 4.29 -3.74 8.19
C SER A 103 3.20 -3.67 9.28
N PRO A 104 3.54 -3.99 10.53
CA PRO A 104 2.62 -3.81 11.66
C PRO A 104 2.20 -2.33 11.85
N VAL A 105 3.10 -1.40 11.55
CA VAL A 105 2.84 0.05 11.67
C VAL A 105 1.80 0.49 10.65
N GLN A 106 1.99 0.14 9.38
CA GLN A 106 1.05 0.47 8.31
C GLN A 106 -0.33 -0.15 8.57
N SER A 107 -0.36 -1.41 8.98
CA SER A 107 -1.60 -2.13 9.33
C SER A 107 -2.31 -1.49 10.53
N GLY A 108 -1.55 -1.08 11.54
CA GLY A 108 -2.05 -0.39 12.72
C GLY A 108 -2.69 0.96 12.39
N TYR A 109 -2.05 1.79 11.56
CA TYR A 109 -2.61 3.07 11.12
C TYR A 109 -3.94 2.90 10.38
N ILE A 110 -4.02 1.90 9.50
CA ILE A 110 -5.27 1.61 8.78
C ILE A 110 -6.36 1.12 9.75
N TYR A 111 -6.02 0.20 10.67
CA TYR A 111 -6.93 -0.31 11.69
C TYR A 111 -7.49 0.83 12.54
N ASP A 112 -6.64 1.67 13.08
CA ASP A 112 -7.03 2.77 13.97
C ASP A 112 -7.92 3.77 13.25
N GLU A 113 -7.62 4.10 11.99
CA GLU A 113 -8.44 5.00 11.20
C GLU A 113 -9.82 4.41 10.86
N ILE A 114 -9.90 3.13 10.53
CA ILE A 114 -11.19 2.45 10.35
C ILE A 114 -12.00 2.54 11.64
N ARG A 115 -11.39 2.24 12.78
CA ARG A 115 -12.07 2.30 14.09
C ARG A 115 -12.54 3.72 14.43
N ARG A 116 -11.71 4.72 14.16
CA ARG A 116 -12.05 6.13 14.38
C ARG A 116 -13.24 6.55 13.51
N LEU A 117 -13.15 6.32 12.19
CA LEU A 117 -14.19 6.71 11.25
C LEU A 117 -15.53 5.99 11.49
N ARG A 118 -15.50 4.71 11.86
CA ARG A 118 -16.70 3.98 12.26
C ARG A 118 -17.35 4.56 13.52
N GLY A 119 -16.55 5.08 14.45
CA GLY A 119 -17.06 5.77 15.65
C GLY A 119 -17.74 7.09 15.31
N GLU A 120 -17.21 7.85 14.36
CA GLU A 120 -17.76 9.13 13.90
C GLU A 120 -18.99 8.95 12.97
N HIS A 121 -19.04 7.83 12.22
CA HIS A 121 -20.07 7.54 11.22
C HIS A 121 -20.76 6.19 11.48
N PRO A 122 -21.50 5.99 12.59
CA PRO A 122 -22.04 4.68 13.00
C PRO A 122 -23.02 4.08 11.99
N ASN A 123 -23.60 4.90 11.13
CA ASN A 123 -24.57 4.50 10.09
C ASN A 123 -23.90 3.94 8.82
N VAL A 124 -22.60 4.17 8.62
CA VAL A 124 -21.84 3.67 7.46
C VAL A 124 -21.07 2.40 7.90
N LYS A 125 -21.53 1.24 7.44
CA LYS A 125 -20.94 -0.04 7.79
C LYS A 125 -19.70 -0.33 6.93
N VAL A 126 -18.69 -0.93 7.56
CA VAL A 126 -17.45 -1.37 6.89
C VAL A 126 -17.43 -2.89 6.87
N TYR A 127 -17.33 -3.46 5.67
CA TYR A 127 -17.24 -4.89 5.44
C TYR A 127 -15.88 -5.26 4.89
N ALA A 128 -15.19 -6.21 5.49
CA ALA A 128 -13.98 -6.78 4.93
C ALA A 128 -14.35 -8.04 4.13
N VAL A 129 -13.96 -8.07 2.86
CA VAL A 129 -14.17 -9.22 1.97
C VAL A 129 -12.80 -9.74 1.56
N ILE A 130 -12.43 -10.90 2.09
CA ILE A 130 -11.16 -11.56 1.82
C ILE A 130 -11.35 -12.44 0.58
N SER A 131 -10.56 -12.16 -0.46
CA SER A 131 -10.57 -12.96 -1.70
C SER A 131 -9.82 -14.28 -1.49
N ASP A 132 -8.52 -14.33 -1.84
CA ASP A 132 -7.72 -15.54 -1.64
C ASP A 132 -7.01 -15.54 -0.29
N LEU A 133 -6.49 -14.36 0.13
CA LEU A 133 -5.60 -14.22 1.27
C LEU A 133 -5.87 -12.94 2.06
N GLY A 134 -6.06 -13.10 3.36
CA GLY A 134 -6.17 -12.00 4.32
C GLY A 134 -5.45 -12.38 5.62
N ALA A 135 -4.12 -12.46 5.57
CA ALA A 135 -3.30 -12.97 6.67
C ALA A 135 -2.45 -11.86 7.30
N SER A 136 -2.03 -12.08 8.56
CA SER A 136 -1.14 -11.19 9.29
C SER A 136 -1.67 -9.74 9.32
N GLY A 137 -0.90 -8.74 8.91
CA GLY A 137 -1.33 -7.34 8.85
C GLY A 137 -2.63 -7.10 8.07
N ALA A 138 -2.94 -7.94 7.08
CA ALA A 138 -4.21 -7.87 6.37
C ALA A 138 -5.40 -8.31 7.23
N TYR A 139 -5.22 -9.35 8.06
CA TYR A 139 -6.22 -9.73 9.06
C TYR A 139 -6.34 -8.70 10.17
N TYR A 140 -5.23 -8.05 10.54
CA TYR A 140 -5.23 -6.91 11.46
C TYR A 140 -6.21 -5.84 10.97
N ILE A 141 -6.08 -5.41 9.72
CA ILE A 141 -6.98 -4.43 9.09
C ILE A 141 -8.43 -4.96 9.06
N ALA A 142 -8.61 -6.21 8.60
CA ALA A 142 -9.94 -6.83 8.49
C ALA A 142 -10.66 -6.87 9.83
N SER A 143 -9.93 -7.07 10.93
CA SER A 143 -10.49 -7.14 12.28
C SER A 143 -11.16 -5.83 12.74
N ALA A 144 -10.80 -4.68 12.12
CA ALA A 144 -11.43 -3.39 12.38
C ALA A 144 -12.82 -3.24 11.75
N ALA A 145 -13.21 -4.10 10.80
CA ALA A 145 -14.49 -4.04 10.09
C ALA A 145 -15.68 -4.49 10.96
N ASP A 146 -16.91 -4.12 10.55
CA ASP A 146 -18.14 -4.60 11.19
C ASP A 146 -18.33 -6.10 10.98
N GLN A 147 -18.06 -6.59 9.75
CA GLN A 147 -18.14 -8.00 9.37
C GLN A 147 -16.96 -8.37 8.49
N ILE A 148 -16.54 -9.63 8.59
CA ILE A 148 -15.53 -10.22 7.70
C ILE A 148 -16.20 -11.35 6.93
N TYR A 149 -16.02 -11.32 5.62
CA TYR A 149 -16.45 -12.38 4.69
C TYR A 149 -15.23 -12.99 4.04
N ALA A 150 -15.19 -14.29 3.96
CA ALA A 150 -14.13 -15.05 3.28
C ALA A 150 -14.76 -16.26 2.57
N ASP A 151 -14.22 -16.67 1.45
CA ASP A 151 -14.55 -17.98 0.88
C ASP A 151 -14.04 -19.08 1.80
N LYS A 152 -14.66 -20.26 1.74
CA LYS A 152 -14.25 -21.41 2.55
C LYS A 152 -12.79 -21.81 2.37
N ALA A 153 -12.22 -21.54 1.19
CA ALA A 153 -10.84 -21.83 0.84
C ALA A 153 -9.89 -20.63 1.01
N SER A 154 -10.40 -19.41 1.32
CA SER A 154 -9.55 -18.25 1.61
C SER A 154 -8.65 -18.54 2.80
N LEU A 155 -7.43 -18.02 2.76
CA LEU A 155 -6.49 -18.13 3.88
C LEU A 155 -6.57 -16.88 4.75
N VAL A 156 -6.80 -17.07 6.07
CA VAL A 156 -6.98 -15.98 7.04
C VAL A 156 -6.20 -16.24 8.33
N GLY A 157 -6.12 -15.24 9.20
CA GLY A 157 -5.43 -15.37 10.49
C GLY A 157 -3.97 -14.96 10.40
N SER A 158 -3.03 -15.87 10.67
CA SER A 158 -1.60 -15.55 10.83
C SER A 158 -1.41 -14.41 11.84
N ILE A 159 -2.09 -14.50 13.00
CA ILE A 159 -1.99 -13.49 14.06
C ILE A 159 -0.69 -13.73 14.81
N GLY A 160 0.39 -13.17 14.27
CA GLY A 160 1.75 -13.35 14.76
C GLY A 160 2.68 -12.31 14.19
N VAL A 161 3.88 -12.24 14.74
CA VAL A 161 4.95 -11.34 14.30
C VAL A 161 6.21 -12.18 14.06
N THR A 162 6.86 -11.95 12.94
CA THR A 162 8.11 -12.64 12.60
C THR A 162 9.17 -11.64 12.19
N ALA A 163 10.42 -11.95 12.54
CA ALA A 163 11.61 -11.32 11.98
C ALA A 163 12.60 -12.42 11.64
N ALA A 164 13.20 -12.34 10.47
CA ALA A 164 14.16 -13.33 10.00
C ALA A 164 15.44 -12.64 9.54
N SER A 165 16.58 -13.26 9.82
CA SER A 165 17.89 -12.82 9.37
C SER A 165 18.77 -14.04 9.06
N PHE A 166 19.90 -13.80 8.41
CA PHE A 166 20.90 -14.82 8.13
C PHE A 166 22.17 -14.55 8.96
N GLY A 167 22.88 -15.58 9.37
CA GLY A 167 24.21 -15.48 9.99
C GLY A 167 25.30 -15.88 8.99
N PHE A 168 26.29 -15.00 8.79
CA PHE A 168 27.37 -15.21 7.82
C PHE A 168 28.74 -15.44 8.45
N VAL A 169 28.87 -15.51 9.78
CA VAL A 169 30.12 -15.64 10.51
C VAL A 169 30.95 -16.81 9.99
N GLY A 170 30.40 -18.03 9.98
CA GLY A 170 31.11 -19.21 9.52
C GLY A 170 31.44 -19.20 8.02
N THR A 171 30.71 -18.48 7.22
CA THR A 171 31.04 -18.30 5.79
C THR A 171 32.23 -17.35 5.63
N MET A 172 32.28 -16.26 6.38
CA MET A 172 33.42 -15.33 6.36
C MET A 172 34.71 -16.00 6.83
N GLU A 173 34.64 -16.79 7.91
CA GLU A 173 35.79 -17.56 8.39
C GLU A 173 36.36 -18.48 7.31
N LYS A 174 35.49 -19.22 6.60
CA LYS A 174 35.91 -20.13 5.51
C LYS A 174 36.53 -19.39 4.32
N LEU A 175 36.12 -18.16 4.08
CA LEU A 175 36.63 -17.33 2.99
C LEU A 175 37.82 -16.47 3.40
N GLY A 176 38.24 -16.49 4.67
CA GLY A 176 39.34 -15.68 5.20
C GLY A 176 38.99 -14.17 5.19
N VAL A 177 37.69 -13.82 5.30
CA VAL A 177 37.22 -12.43 5.34
C VAL A 177 37.06 -11.98 6.78
N GLU A 178 37.70 -10.87 7.13
CA GLU A 178 37.59 -10.23 8.43
C GLU A 178 36.64 -9.01 8.35
N ARG A 179 35.63 -8.97 9.22
CA ARG A 179 34.77 -7.80 9.38
C ARG A 179 35.27 -6.92 10.53
N ARG A 180 35.53 -5.66 10.24
CA ARG A 180 35.95 -4.66 11.23
C ARG A 180 34.82 -3.66 11.44
N VAL A 181 34.22 -3.67 12.63
CA VAL A 181 33.09 -2.78 12.99
C VAL A 181 33.55 -1.79 14.06
N TYR A 182 33.32 -0.54 13.80
CA TYR A 182 33.58 0.55 14.73
C TYR A 182 32.26 1.24 15.05
N THR A 183 31.82 1.18 16.31
CA THR A 183 30.54 1.77 16.73
C THR A 183 30.77 2.67 17.94
N SER A 184 29.94 3.71 18.05
CA SER A 184 29.72 4.45 19.27
C SER A 184 28.31 4.14 19.78
N GLY A 185 28.24 3.59 20.99
CA GLY A 185 27.03 3.00 21.57
C GLY A 185 27.12 1.47 21.61
N GLU A 186 26.89 0.91 22.79
CA GLU A 186 27.11 -0.51 23.12
C GLU A 186 26.34 -1.47 22.20
N HIS A 187 25.12 -1.11 21.84
CA HIS A 187 24.23 -1.95 21.02
C HIS A 187 24.06 -1.44 19.58
N LYS A 188 24.98 -0.60 19.06
CA LYS A 188 24.80 -0.01 17.74
C LYS A 188 24.95 -1.00 16.58
N SER A 189 25.65 -2.12 16.81
CA SER A 189 25.74 -3.27 15.87
C SER A 189 24.77 -4.39 16.24
N PHE A 190 23.64 -4.04 16.84
CA PHE A 190 22.61 -4.97 17.27
C PHE A 190 22.15 -5.89 16.15
N LEU A 191 22.14 -7.20 16.39
CA LEU A 191 21.77 -8.26 15.43
C LEU A 191 22.53 -8.21 14.09
N ASP A 192 23.79 -7.75 14.09
CA ASP A 192 24.63 -7.78 12.90
C ASP A 192 24.82 -9.22 12.39
N PRO A 193 24.39 -9.56 11.16
CA PRO A 193 24.47 -10.93 10.64
C PRO A 193 25.91 -11.44 10.41
N PHE A 194 26.87 -10.56 10.46
CA PHE A 194 28.28 -10.85 10.29
C PHE A 194 29.06 -10.94 11.62
N GLN A 195 28.37 -10.89 12.75
CA GLN A 195 28.93 -11.10 14.08
C GLN A 195 28.27 -12.29 14.78
N PRO A 196 28.97 -12.92 15.74
CA PRO A 196 28.33 -13.93 16.58
C PRO A 196 27.11 -13.36 17.30
N GLN A 197 26.05 -14.15 17.36
CA GLN A 197 24.83 -13.77 18.07
C GLN A 197 25.10 -13.65 19.57
N LYS A 198 24.60 -12.60 20.20
CA LYS A 198 24.65 -12.38 21.64
C LYS A 198 23.30 -12.76 22.25
N PRO A 199 23.26 -13.65 23.27
CA PRO A 199 22.02 -14.10 23.88
C PRO A 199 21.15 -12.95 24.41
N GLU A 200 21.77 -11.96 25.02
CA GLU A 200 21.08 -10.77 25.57
C GLU A 200 20.40 -9.92 24.48
N GLU A 201 21.03 -9.77 23.33
CA GLU A 201 20.46 -9.07 22.17
C GLU A 201 19.27 -9.85 21.58
N THR A 202 19.43 -11.18 21.49
CA THR A 202 18.34 -12.07 21.03
C THR A 202 17.13 -11.99 21.98
N GLN A 203 17.38 -12.03 23.30
CA GLN A 203 16.32 -11.93 24.30
C GLN A 203 15.61 -10.56 24.23
N PHE A 204 16.35 -9.47 24.10
CA PHE A 204 15.77 -8.15 23.95
C PHE A 204 14.90 -8.06 22.68
N TRP A 205 15.41 -8.60 21.57
CA TRP A 205 14.64 -8.61 20.31
C TRP A 205 13.35 -9.40 20.43
N GLN A 206 13.38 -10.55 21.11
CA GLN A 206 12.19 -11.35 21.36
C GLN A 206 11.13 -10.54 22.14
N GLN A 207 11.54 -9.75 23.14
CA GLN A 207 10.61 -8.87 23.88
C GLN A 207 9.95 -7.81 22.98
N VAL A 208 10.68 -7.29 21.99
CA VAL A 208 10.13 -6.34 20.99
C VAL A 208 9.07 -7.04 20.14
N LEU A 209 9.36 -8.25 19.67
CA LEU A 209 8.40 -9.06 18.90
C LEU A 209 7.15 -9.41 19.71
N ASP A 210 7.32 -9.84 20.96
CA ASP A 210 6.24 -10.19 21.88
C ASP A 210 5.34 -8.98 22.16
N THR A 211 5.93 -7.79 22.33
CA THR A 211 5.19 -6.55 22.53
C THR A 211 4.35 -6.20 21.30
N THR A 212 4.94 -6.30 20.12
CA THR A 212 4.23 -6.05 18.84
C THR A 212 3.12 -7.08 18.61
N HIS A 213 3.39 -8.35 18.92
CA HIS A 213 2.40 -9.42 18.84
C HIS A 213 1.22 -9.17 19.80
N LYS A 214 1.50 -8.78 21.05
CA LYS A 214 0.47 -8.42 22.01
C LYS A 214 -0.42 -7.29 21.51
N GLN A 215 0.16 -6.23 20.91
CA GLN A 215 -0.61 -5.13 20.31
C GLN A 215 -1.56 -5.64 19.21
N PHE A 216 -1.09 -6.55 18.36
CA PHE A 216 -1.91 -7.17 17.33
C PHE A 216 -3.06 -7.98 17.94
N ILE A 217 -2.78 -8.84 18.92
CA ILE A 217 -3.79 -9.63 19.64
C ILE A 217 -4.85 -8.73 20.26
N ASP A 218 -4.43 -7.69 20.98
CA ASP A 218 -5.32 -6.76 21.65
C ASP A 218 -6.24 -6.03 20.64
N SER A 219 -5.72 -5.66 19.48
CA SER A 219 -6.49 -5.04 18.40
C SER A 219 -7.51 -6.00 17.78
N VAL A 220 -7.13 -7.25 17.54
CA VAL A 220 -8.05 -8.28 17.04
C VAL A 220 -9.16 -8.54 18.04
N LYS A 221 -8.83 -8.72 19.33
CA LYS A 221 -9.82 -8.89 20.40
C LYS A 221 -10.78 -7.71 20.47
N LYS A 222 -10.26 -6.48 20.42
CA LYS A 222 -11.08 -5.26 20.43
C LYS A 222 -11.97 -5.13 19.19
N GLY A 223 -11.46 -5.54 18.03
CA GLY A 223 -12.18 -5.45 16.76
C GLY A 223 -13.28 -6.51 16.62
N ARG A 224 -12.99 -7.73 17.05
CA ARG A 224 -13.91 -8.87 16.93
C ARG A 224 -14.87 -9.01 18.11
N GLY A 225 -14.45 -8.63 19.32
CA GLY A 225 -15.27 -8.74 20.52
C GLY A 225 -15.77 -10.18 20.76
N ASP A 226 -17.03 -10.34 21.13
CA ASP A 226 -17.67 -11.62 21.45
C ASP A 226 -17.80 -12.60 20.26
N ARG A 227 -17.45 -12.15 19.05
CA ARG A 227 -17.41 -13.03 17.86
C ARG A 227 -16.21 -13.96 17.83
N LEU A 228 -15.20 -13.69 18.66
CA LEU A 228 -13.97 -14.46 18.73
C LEU A 228 -14.07 -15.51 19.84
N LYS A 229 -13.97 -16.76 19.48
CA LYS A 229 -14.07 -17.88 20.41
C LYS A 229 -12.68 -18.25 20.95
N VAL A 230 -12.14 -17.41 21.83
CA VAL A 230 -10.80 -17.60 22.39
C VAL A 230 -10.72 -18.82 23.32
N GLU A 231 -11.83 -19.10 24.07
CA GLU A 231 -11.89 -20.24 24.95
C GLU A 231 -11.89 -21.55 24.17
N GLY A 232 -10.93 -22.42 24.46
CA GLY A 232 -10.75 -23.69 23.76
C GLY A 232 -9.83 -23.61 22.51
N HIS A 233 -9.40 -22.41 22.12
CA HIS A 233 -8.55 -22.21 20.92
C HIS A 233 -7.28 -21.42 21.24
N PRO A 234 -6.34 -21.96 22.06
CA PRO A 234 -5.10 -21.27 22.41
C PRO A 234 -4.20 -21.00 21.21
N GLU A 235 -4.34 -21.80 20.15
CA GLU A 235 -3.58 -21.68 18.90
C GLU A 235 -4.01 -20.48 18.04
N LEU A 236 -5.13 -19.85 18.32
CA LEU A 236 -5.69 -18.75 17.54
C LEU A 236 -4.69 -17.58 17.35
N PHE A 237 -3.88 -17.33 18.37
CA PHE A 237 -2.87 -16.27 18.38
C PHE A 237 -1.44 -16.80 18.22
N SER A 238 -1.27 -18.00 17.70
CA SER A 238 0.06 -18.61 17.53
C SER A 238 0.77 -18.26 16.22
N GLY A 239 0.11 -17.47 15.35
CA GLY A 239 0.62 -17.17 14.00
C GLY A 239 0.20 -18.18 12.93
N LEU A 240 -0.63 -19.17 13.26
CA LEU A 240 -1.17 -20.12 12.30
C LEU A 240 -2.14 -19.44 11.31
N VAL A 241 -2.24 -20.06 10.14
CA VAL A 241 -3.16 -19.69 9.07
C VAL A 241 -4.30 -20.69 9.03
N TRP A 242 -5.50 -20.20 8.80
CA TRP A 242 -6.74 -20.97 8.77
C TRP A 242 -7.41 -20.83 7.41
N SER A 243 -8.08 -21.86 6.93
CA SER A 243 -9.05 -21.68 5.84
C SER A 243 -10.26 -20.89 6.35
N GLY A 244 -11.00 -20.25 5.44
CA GLY A 244 -12.23 -19.55 5.82
C GLY A 244 -13.25 -20.45 6.53
N GLU A 245 -13.33 -21.73 6.10
CA GLU A 245 -14.18 -22.73 6.77
C GLU A 245 -13.74 -23.02 8.20
N GLN A 246 -12.43 -23.17 8.44
CA GLN A 246 -11.89 -23.35 9.80
C GLN A 246 -12.09 -22.10 10.66
N ALA A 247 -11.82 -20.93 10.08
CA ALA A 247 -11.95 -19.66 10.78
C ALA A 247 -13.39 -19.33 11.22
N LEU A 248 -14.40 -19.92 10.60
CA LEU A 248 -15.79 -19.77 11.01
C LEU A 248 -16.06 -20.44 12.35
N GLN A 249 -15.25 -21.41 12.75
CA GLN A 249 -15.38 -22.14 14.03
C GLN A 249 -14.65 -21.42 15.18
N LEU A 250 -13.71 -20.51 14.83
CA LEU A 250 -12.86 -19.74 15.75
C LEU A 250 -13.43 -18.36 16.03
#